data_f139504c0db4c63ec1fe46d36d1a2747
#
_entry.id   f139504c0db4c63ec1fe46d36d1a2747
#
_cell.length_a   1.000
_cell.length_b   1.000
_cell.length_c   1.000
_cell.angle_alpha   90.00
_cell.angle_beta   90.00
_cell.angle_gamma   90.00
#
_symmetry.space_group_name_H-M   'P 1'
#
loop_
_entity.id
_entity.type
_entity.pdbx_description
1 polymer ?
#
loop_
_entity_poly.entity_id
_entity_poly.type
_entity_poly.pdbx_seq_one_letter_code
_entity_poly.pdbx_strand_id
1 'polypeptide(L)'
;MEKELPAVSYKQFMKFKPCWADDEQGLRRLQYYRRKLGGKANALDILRLRRVSVEDRLWSVLREEFIPAAILHEFACRCAERALELVPNPDPRSVEAIEAKRQWLRGEITGDELAAAWAAALDAAWDAAWAAASRNQVNMLINLLKEEGYA
;
A
#
# COMPACT_ATOMS: atom_id res chain seq x y z
N MET A 1 -11.63 -17.82 12.20
CA MET A 1 -12.61 -16.93 11.53
C MET A 1 -11.82 -16.01 10.61
N GLU A 2 -12.03 -16.12 9.29
CA GLU A 2 -11.37 -15.22 8.34
C GLU A 2 -11.89 -13.80 8.53
N LYS A 3 -10.98 -12.83 8.55
CA LYS A 3 -11.35 -11.41 8.59
C LYS A 3 -11.73 -10.97 7.18
N GLU A 4 -12.80 -10.21 7.05
CA GLU A 4 -13.20 -9.64 5.76
C GLU A 4 -12.63 -8.23 5.59
N LEU A 5 -12.03 -7.98 4.42
CA LEU A 5 -11.61 -6.64 4.04
C LEU A 5 -12.83 -5.77 3.66
N PRO A 6 -12.78 -4.46 3.92
CA PRO A 6 -13.77 -3.53 3.42
C PRO A 6 -13.92 -3.65 1.90
N ALA A 7 -15.16 -3.65 1.41
CA ALA A 7 -15.45 -3.63 -0.02
C ALA A 7 -15.95 -2.24 -0.43
N VAL A 8 -15.29 -1.65 -1.41
CA VAL A 8 -15.59 -0.33 -1.95
C VAL A 8 -16.46 -0.47 -3.20
N SER A 9 -17.54 0.30 -3.27
CA SER A 9 -18.39 0.33 -4.45
C SER A 9 -17.72 1.08 -5.61
N TYR A 10 -18.09 0.76 -6.85
CA TYR A 10 -17.62 1.47 -8.03
C TYR A 10 -17.82 2.99 -7.94
N LYS A 11 -18.98 3.43 -7.41
CA LYS A 11 -19.29 4.86 -7.20
C LYS A 11 -18.32 5.53 -6.22
N GLN A 12 -17.96 4.84 -5.14
CA GLN A 12 -16.97 5.34 -4.17
C GLN A 12 -15.58 5.37 -4.80
N PHE A 13 -15.19 4.31 -5.52
CA PHE A 13 -13.90 4.24 -6.21
C PHE A 13 -13.69 5.40 -7.19
N MET A 14 -14.71 5.74 -7.99
CA MET A 14 -14.63 6.87 -8.92
C MET A 14 -14.44 8.23 -8.25
N LYS A 15 -14.82 8.39 -6.98
CA LYS A 15 -14.54 9.62 -6.22
C LYS A 15 -13.05 9.83 -5.94
N PHE A 16 -12.24 8.78 -5.97
CA PHE A 16 -10.79 8.86 -5.82
C PHE A 16 -10.09 9.39 -7.09
N LYS A 17 -10.81 9.59 -8.17
CA LYS A 17 -10.30 10.10 -9.46
C LYS A 17 -9.12 9.27 -9.99
N PRO A 18 -9.32 7.98 -10.28
CA PRO A 18 -8.24 7.15 -10.78
C PRO A 18 -7.72 7.68 -12.13
N CYS A 19 -6.42 7.95 -12.24
CA CYS A 19 -5.80 8.50 -13.45
C CYS A 19 -5.98 7.58 -14.68
N TRP A 20 -6.09 6.27 -14.47
CA TRP A 20 -6.40 5.30 -15.53
C TRP A 20 -7.86 5.35 -16.00
N ALA A 21 -8.69 6.23 -15.44
CA ALA A 21 -10.02 6.56 -15.95
C ALA A 21 -10.06 7.83 -16.82
N ASP A 22 -8.92 8.47 -17.05
CA ASP A 22 -8.86 9.74 -17.77
C ASP A 22 -9.02 9.55 -19.29
N ASP A 23 -8.84 8.35 -19.79
CA ASP A 23 -9.04 8.01 -21.20
C ASP A 23 -10.19 6.98 -21.41
N GLU A 24 -10.66 6.88 -22.64
CA GLU A 24 -11.77 5.99 -23.01
C GLU A 24 -11.43 4.52 -22.78
N GLN A 25 -10.19 4.12 -23.00
CA GLN A 25 -9.76 2.73 -22.84
C GLN A 25 -9.74 2.35 -21.35
N GLY A 26 -9.26 3.23 -20.48
CA GLY A 26 -9.29 3.05 -19.02
C GLY A 26 -10.71 2.97 -18.49
N LEU A 27 -11.60 3.86 -18.95
CA LEU A 27 -13.02 3.80 -18.58
C LEU A 27 -13.70 2.50 -19.01
N ARG A 28 -13.43 2.01 -20.21
CA ARG A 28 -13.94 0.70 -20.68
C ARG A 28 -13.45 -0.44 -19.81
N ARG A 29 -12.17 -0.40 -19.40
CA ARG A 29 -11.55 -1.38 -18.48
C ARG A 29 -12.21 -1.35 -17.12
N LEU A 30 -12.43 -0.16 -16.54
CA LEU A 30 -13.14 0.01 -15.27
C LEU A 30 -14.56 -0.53 -15.31
N GLN A 31 -15.30 -0.25 -16.38
CA GLN A 31 -16.65 -0.79 -16.57
C GLN A 31 -16.66 -2.32 -16.72
N TYR A 32 -15.65 -2.89 -17.38
CA TYR A 32 -15.48 -4.35 -17.46
C TYR A 32 -15.31 -4.95 -16.06
N TYR A 33 -14.39 -4.41 -15.23
CA TYR A 33 -14.16 -4.92 -13.87
C TYR A 33 -15.34 -4.66 -12.95
N ARG A 34 -16.03 -3.52 -13.08
CA ARG A 34 -17.28 -3.28 -12.37
C ARG A 34 -18.29 -4.41 -12.56
N ARG A 35 -18.49 -4.84 -13.80
CA ARG A 35 -19.41 -5.96 -14.11
C ARG A 35 -18.89 -7.29 -13.57
N LYS A 36 -17.59 -7.55 -13.77
CA LYS A 36 -16.96 -8.80 -13.35
C LYS A 36 -16.99 -8.99 -11.82
N LEU A 37 -16.81 -7.93 -11.05
CA LEU A 37 -16.74 -7.94 -9.58
C LEU A 37 -18.10 -7.59 -8.92
N GLY A 38 -19.19 -7.52 -9.68
CA GLY A 38 -20.51 -7.25 -9.11
C GLY A 38 -20.70 -5.84 -8.54
N GLY A 39 -19.91 -4.86 -9.00
CA GLY A 39 -20.02 -3.45 -8.61
C GLY A 39 -19.37 -3.06 -7.29
N LYS A 40 -18.75 -4.00 -6.58
CA LYS A 40 -17.95 -3.79 -5.37
C LYS A 40 -16.67 -4.60 -5.47
N ALA A 41 -15.60 -4.14 -4.85
CA ALA A 41 -14.32 -4.84 -4.78
C ALA A 41 -13.64 -4.56 -3.44
N ASN A 42 -12.97 -5.55 -2.88
CA ASN A 42 -12.02 -5.36 -1.79
C ASN A 42 -10.58 -5.22 -2.32
N ALA A 43 -9.62 -5.00 -1.44
CA ALA A 43 -8.22 -4.83 -1.83
C ALA A 43 -7.66 -6.05 -2.57
N LEU A 44 -7.97 -7.27 -2.12
CA LEU A 44 -7.47 -8.49 -2.75
C LEU A 44 -8.01 -8.69 -4.17
N ASP A 45 -9.28 -8.35 -4.40
CA ASP A 45 -9.88 -8.38 -5.73
C ASP A 45 -9.09 -7.51 -6.71
N ILE A 46 -8.74 -6.28 -6.29
CA ILE A 46 -8.00 -5.33 -7.13
C ILE A 46 -6.54 -5.76 -7.32
N LEU A 47 -5.86 -6.18 -6.25
CA LEU A 47 -4.46 -6.61 -6.31
C LEU A 47 -4.25 -7.83 -7.24
N ARG A 48 -5.27 -8.66 -7.44
CA ARG A 48 -5.25 -9.83 -8.34
C ARG A 48 -5.53 -9.50 -9.81
N LEU A 49 -5.85 -8.26 -10.17
CA LEU A 49 -6.18 -7.86 -11.55
C LEU A 49 -4.93 -7.78 -12.43
N ARG A 50 -4.50 -8.89 -13.01
CA ARG A 50 -3.24 -9.01 -13.79
C ARG A 50 -3.15 -8.11 -15.02
N ARG A 51 -4.26 -7.61 -15.56
CA ARG A 51 -4.31 -6.70 -16.72
C ARG A 51 -4.29 -5.21 -16.33
N VAL A 52 -4.25 -4.91 -15.04
CA VAL A 52 -4.06 -3.57 -14.49
C VAL A 52 -2.60 -3.45 -14.07
N SER A 53 -1.98 -2.31 -14.34
CA SER A 53 -0.58 -2.08 -13.96
C SER A 53 -0.37 -2.26 -12.45
N VAL A 54 0.85 -2.57 -12.04
CA VAL A 54 1.19 -2.72 -10.62
C VAL A 54 0.95 -1.40 -9.89
N GLU A 55 1.33 -0.31 -10.51
CA GLU A 55 1.21 1.05 -9.99
C GLU A 55 -0.27 1.40 -9.76
N ASP A 56 -1.13 1.15 -10.75
CA ASP A 56 -2.57 1.42 -10.64
C ASP A 56 -3.26 0.55 -9.59
N ARG A 57 -2.84 -0.70 -9.44
CA ARG A 57 -3.36 -1.59 -8.39
C ARG A 57 -2.98 -1.09 -7.01
N LEU A 58 -1.70 -0.76 -6.79
CA LEU A 58 -1.22 -0.20 -5.52
C LEU A 58 -1.88 1.15 -5.24
N TRP A 59 -1.89 2.06 -6.21
CA TRP A 59 -2.55 3.34 -6.06
C TRP A 59 -4.02 3.20 -5.64
N SER A 60 -4.72 2.21 -6.20
CA SER A 60 -6.13 1.99 -5.89
C SER A 60 -6.37 1.57 -4.45
N VAL A 61 -5.53 0.69 -3.89
CA VAL A 61 -5.82 0.01 -2.61
C VAL A 61 -5.08 0.60 -1.40
N LEU A 62 -4.02 1.40 -1.60
CA LEU A 62 -3.24 1.98 -0.50
C LEU A 62 -3.98 3.15 0.17
N ARG A 63 -5.15 2.84 0.76
CA ARG A 63 -6.00 3.79 1.50
C ARG A 63 -6.89 3.05 2.49
N GLU A 64 -7.31 3.75 3.53
CA GLU A 64 -8.05 3.15 4.66
C GLU A 64 -9.43 2.62 4.29
N GLU A 65 -10.02 3.09 3.18
CA GLU A 65 -11.27 2.57 2.67
C GLU A 65 -11.18 1.10 2.19
N PHE A 66 -9.98 0.64 1.85
CA PHE A 66 -9.72 -0.73 1.39
C PHE A 66 -8.98 -1.58 2.43
N ILE A 67 -8.07 -0.99 3.18
CA ILE A 67 -7.14 -1.71 4.06
C ILE A 67 -7.06 -0.99 5.41
N PRO A 68 -7.21 -1.71 6.54
CA PRO A 68 -7.05 -1.12 7.87
C PRO A 68 -5.73 -0.34 8.02
N ALA A 69 -5.77 0.83 8.67
CA ALA A 69 -4.62 1.72 8.84
C ALA A 69 -3.38 1.01 9.41
N ALA A 70 -3.56 0.14 10.40
CA ALA A 70 -2.45 -0.61 11.01
C ALA A 70 -1.69 -1.47 9.98
N ILE A 71 -2.42 -2.10 9.03
CA ILE A 71 -1.81 -2.91 7.96
C ILE A 71 -1.11 -2.02 6.94
N LEU A 72 -1.70 -0.88 6.57
CA LEU A 72 -1.04 0.09 5.67
C LEU A 72 0.27 0.60 6.25
N HIS A 73 0.30 0.88 7.55
CA HIS A 73 1.51 1.32 8.23
C HIS A 73 2.58 0.21 8.28
N GLU A 74 2.21 -1.02 8.63
CA GLU A 74 3.15 -2.15 8.63
C GLU A 74 3.66 -2.43 7.21
N PHE A 75 2.81 -2.35 6.19
CA PHE A 75 3.23 -2.47 4.80
C PHE A 75 4.27 -1.40 4.43
N ALA A 76 4.06 -0.14 4.83
CA ALA A 76 5.03 0.93 4.61
C ALA A 76 6.38 0.65 5.29
N CYS A 77 6.37 0.13 6.53
CA CYS A 77 7.58 -0.29 7.23
C CYS A 77 8.32 -1.40 6.46
N ARG A 78 7.62 -2.44 6.01
CA ARG A 78 8.22 -3.54 5.23
C ARG A 78 8.78 -3.07 3.88
N CYS A 79 8.12 -2.12 3.22
CA CYS A 79 8.64 -1.51 2.00
C CYS A 79 9.94 -0.74 2.25
N ALA A 80 10.00 0.04 3.33
CA ALA A 80 11.19 0.79 3.72
C ALA A 80 12.35 -0.15 4.09
N GLU A 81 12.11 -1.20 4.87
CA GLU A 81 13.11 -2.23 5.17
C GLU A 81 13.67 -2.87 3.90
N ARG A 82 12.77 -3.25 2.99
CA ARG A 82 13.19 -3.84 1.71
C ARG A 82 14.02 -2.89 0.86
N ALA A 83 13.70 -1.59 0.89
CA ALA A 83 14.48 -0.57 0.21
C ALA A 83 15.88 -0.43 0.83
N LEU A 84 15.99 -0.46 2.15
CA LEU A 84 17.27 -0.37 2.86
C LEU A 84 18.18 -1.58 2.61
N GLU A 85 17.63 -2.78 2.39
CA GLU A 85 18.42 -3.97 2.00
C GLU A 85 19.18 -3.77 0.67
N LEU A 86 18.71 -2.86 -0.20
CA LEU A 86 19.34 -2.54 -1.49
C LEU A 86 20.40 -1.45 -1.38
N VAL A 87 20.51 -0.80 -0.21
CA VAL A 87 21.47 0.27 0.04
C VAL A 87 22.70 -0.29 0.75
N PRO A 88 23.89 -0.24 0.14
CA PRO A 88 25.13 -0.60 0.84
C PRO A 88 25.34 0.30 2.08
N ASN A 89 25.42 -0.29 3.27
CA ASN A 89 25.63 0.44 4.53
C ASN A 89 24.54 1.54 4.76
N PRO A 90 23.26 1.15 4.95
CA PRO A 90 22.21 2.13 5.19
C PRO A 90 22.49 2.96 6.44
N ASP A 91 22.14 4.23 6.40
CA ASP A 91 22.29 5.12 7.57
C ASP A 91 21.45 4.57 8.74
N PRO A 92 22.04 4.39 9.95
CA PRO A 92 21.33 3.90 11.12
C PRO A 92 20.05 4.67 11.42
N ARG A 93 20.01 5.99 11.17
CA ARG A 93 18.81 6.82 11.36
C ARG A 93 17.63 6.37 10.49
N SER A 94 17.91 5.83 9.30
CA SER A 94 16.87 5.28 8.43
C SER A 94 16.27 3.99 9.01
N VAL A 95 17.09 3.15 9.61
CA VAL A 95 16.66 1.93 10.32
C VAL A 95 15.86 2.29 11.57
N GLU A 96 16.37 3.23 12.37
CA GLU A 96 15.74 3.72 13.60
C GLU A 96 14.37 4.36 13.34
N ALA A 97 14.20 5.07 12.21
CA ALA A 97 12.92 5.67 11.83
C ALA A 97 11.83 4.62 11.56
N ILE A 98 12.18 3.47 11.01
CA ILE A 98 11.23 2.36 10.79
C ILE A 98 10.81 1.77 12.14
N GLU A 99 11.74 1.54 13.04
CA GLU A 99 11.42 1.04 14.38
C GLU A 99 10.61 2.08 15.19
N ALA A 100 10.94 3.36 15.10
CA ALA A 100 10.15 4.43 15.71
C ALA A 100 8.70 4.43 15.20
N LYS A 101 8.47 4.14 13.92
CA LYS A 101 7.12 3.98 13.38
C LYS A 101 6.36 2.83 14.04
N ARG A 102 7.00 1.68 14.24
CA ARG A 102 6.39 0.55 14.93
C ARG A 102 6.14 0.84 16.41
N GLN A 103 7.05 1.51 17.09
CA GLN A 103 6.87 1.96 18.48
C GLN A 103 5.66 2.90 18.61
N TRP A 104 5.52 3.85 17.68
CA TRP A 104 4.35 4.72 17.64
C TRP A 104 3.04 3.94 17.43
N LEU A 105 3.03 2.96 16.55
CA LEU A 105 1.86 2.10 16.33
C LEU A 105 1.48 1.28 17.57
N ARG A 106 2.46 0.94 18.40
CA ARG A 106 2.24 0.29 19.72
C ARG A 106 1.91 1.27 20.84
N GLY A 107 1.92 2.58 20.57
CA GLY A 107 1.69 3.63 21.58
C GLY A 107 2.85 3.85 22.55
N GLU A 108 4.05 3.43 22.19
CA GLU A 108 5.26 3.52 23.02
C GLU A 108 5.95 4.88 22.91
N ILE A 109 5.75 5.60 21.81
CA ILE A 109 6.27 6.96 21.58
C ILE A 109 5.17 7.89 21.06
N THR A 110 5.40 9.20 21.20
CA THR A 110 4.50 10.26 20.74
C THR A 110 4.60 10.50 19.23
N GLY A 111 3.63 11.23 18.66
CA GLY A 111 3.67 11.65 17.27
C GLY A 111 4.84 12.61 16.97
N ASP A 112 5.23 13.45 17.92
CA ASP A 112 6.35 14.40 17.76
C ASP A 112 7.71 13.65 17.71
N GLU A 113 7.88 12.64 18.55
CA GLU A 113 9.07 11.77 18.52
C GLU A 113 9.15 10.99 17.21
N LEU A 114 8.03 10.49 16.70
CA LEU A 114 7.97 9.87 15.37
C LEU A 114 8.33 10.88 14.27
N ALA A 115 7.77 12.08 14.31
CA ALA A 115 8.05 13.11 13.30
C ALA A 115 9.54 13.49 13.27
N ALA A 116 10.17 13.58 14.43
CA ALA A 116 11.61 13.84 14.55
C ALA A 116 12.47 12.71 13.95
N ALA A 117 12.08 11.45 14.15
CA ALA A 117 12.76 10.29 13.57
C ALA A 117 12.60 10.24 12.04
N TRP A 118 11.46 10.69 11.54
CA TRP A 118 11.15 10.67 10.09
C TRP A 118 11.77 11.81 9.30
N ALA A 119 11.89 12.99 9.85
CA ALA A 119 12.45 14.15 9.16
C ALA A 119 13.86 13.89 8.59
N ALA A 120 14.57 12.92 9.15
CA ALA A 120 15.95 12.59 8.75
C ALA A 120 16.06 11.47 7.69
N ALA A 121 14.99 10.71 7.43
CA ALA A 121 15.13 9.42 6.73
C ALA A 121 14.47 9.31 5.35
N LEU A 122 13.62 10.23 4.93
CA LEU A 122 12.65 9.94 3.87
C LEU A 122 13.00 10.34 2.45
N ASP A 123 13.86 11.33 2.20
CA ASP A 123 13.97 11.89 0.85
C ASP A 123 14.84 11.08 -0.14
N ALA A 124 15.82 10.33 0.31
CA ALA A 124 16.77 9.69 -0.60
C ALA A 124 16.44 8.21 -0.94
N ALA A 125 15.72 7.49 -0.09
CA ALA A 125 15.50 6.05 -0.26
C ALA A 125 14.32 5.71 -1.19
N TRP A 126 13.35 6.63 -1.34
CA TRP A 126 12.10 6.35 -2.05
C TRP A 126 12.25 6.28 -3.57
N ASP A 127 12.99 7.20 -4.17
CA ASP A 127 13.04 7.31 -5.64
C ASP A 127 13.78 6.16 -6.33
N ALA A 128 14.87 5.69 -5.76
CA ALA A 128 15.66 4.59 -6.32
C ALA A 128 15.02 3.19 -6.09
N ALA A 129 14.29 3.02 -4.98
CA ALA A 129 13.69 1.74 -4.60
C ALA A 129 12.33 1.50 -5.27
N TRP A 130 11.60 2.54 -5.64
CA TRP A 130 10.24 2.44 -6.14
C TRP A 130 10.13 1.63 -7.44
N ALA A 131 10.98 1.92 -8.42
CA ALA A 131 10.94 1.26 -9.73
C ALA A 131 11.31 -0.23 -9.68
N ALA A 132 12.23 -0.64 -8.78
CA ALA A 132 12.66 -2.02 -8.63
C ALA A 132 11.75 -2.86 -7.72
N ALA A 133 11.05 -2.19 -6.79
CA ALA A 133 10.32 -2.85 -5.71
C ALA A 133 8.82 -3.09 -6.00
N SER A 134 8.24 -2.44 -7.02
CA SER A 134 6.79 -2.40 -7.20
C SER A 134 6.10 -3.77 -7.34
N ARG A 135 6.71 -4.74 -8.06
CA ARG A 135 6.16 -6.11 -8.14
C ARG A 135 6.21 -6.85 -6.80
N ASN A 136 7.30 -6.68 -6.07
CA ASN A 136 7.47 -7.31 -4.75
C ASN A 136 6.50 -6.72 -3.72
N GLN A 137 6.16 -5.45 -3.84
CA GLN A 137 5.22 -4.76 -2.94
C GLN A 137 3.80 -5.30 -3.04
N VAL A 138 3.30 -5.62 -4.25
CA VAL A 138 1.98 -6.25 -4.40
C VAL A 138 1.94 -7.60 -3.68
N ASN A 139 2.95 -8.44 -3.90
CA ASN A 139 3.02 -9.76 -3.26
C ASN A 139 3.18 -9.64 -1.74
N MET A 140 3.99 -8.71 -1.27
CA MET A 140 4.19 -8.45 0.16
C MET A 140 2.89 -7.97 0.82
N LEU A 141 2.15 -7.07 0.20
CA LEU A 141 0.86 -6.62 0.72
C LEU A 141 -0.18 -7.75 0.76
N ILE A 142 -0.25 -8.57 -0.31
CA ILE A 142 -1.12 -9.75 -0.32
C ILE A 142 -0.76 -10.72 0.82
N ASN A 143 0.53 -10.98 1.03
CA ASN A 143 0.98 -11.89 2.08
C ASN A 143 0.68 -11.33 3.47
N LEU A 144 0.93 -10.04 3.70
CA LEU A 144 0.60 -9.38 4.96
C LEU A 144 -0.90 -9.45 5.27
N LEU A 145 -1.76 -9.21 4.27
CA LEU A 145 -3.20 -9.35 4.45
C LEU A 145 -3.60 -10.79 4.84
N LYS A 146 -2.96 -11.80 4.24
CA LYS A 146 -3.18 -13.21 4.61
C LYS A 146 -2.67 -13.54 6.01
N GLU A 147 -1.48 -13.05 6.40
CA GLU A 147 -0.92 -13.22 7.76
C GLU A 147 -1.86 -12.65 8.82
N GLU A 148 -2.51 -11.53 8.51
CA GLU A 148 -3.50 -10.89 9.38
C GLU A 148 -4.90 -11.55 9.35
N GLY A 149 -5.06 -12.64 8.55
CA GLY A 149 -6.27 -13.47 8.49
C GLY A 149 -7.34 -12.96 7.52
N TYR A 150 -6.96 -12.17 6.52
CA TYR A 150 -7.83 -11.79 5.40
C TYR A 150 -7.61 -12.75 4.22
N ALA A 151 -8.68 -13.24 3.60
CA ALA A 151 -8.64 -14.21 2.49
C ALA A 151 -8.89 -13.58 1.12
#